data_07607619e78352e1c2269dab741bbec5
#
_entry.id   07607619e78352e1c2269dab741bbec5
#
_cell.length_a   1.000
_cell.length_b   1.000
_cell.length_c   1.000
_cell.angle_alpha   90.00
_cell.angle_beta   90.00
_cell.angle_gamma   90.00
#
_symmetry.space_group_name_H-M   'P 1'
#
loop_
_entity.id
_entity.type
_entity.pdbx_description
1 polymer ?
#
loop_
_entity_poly.entity_id
_entity_poly.type
_entity_poly.pdbx_seq_one_letter_code
_entity_poly.pdbx_strand_id
1 'polypeptide(L)'
;PTDAYQGKLAAQLVTRSTGKWGALAGMPIAAGNLFIGTFDGSSAMADPLGATHFGLPLGQKPVRFLGHYRYISGGNVTGKDGKEIIPVRRDIGQIYAILYETDDNVQYLDGSNITTSPNIVARAMFTGIKETEGTGYELFDVTFVYEKPYDPEKQKNFRYNLAVVFAASERGAYFE
;
A
#
# COMPACT_ATOMS: atom_id res chain seq x y z
N PRO A 1 -9.41 -15.66 3.41
CA PRO A 1 -10.11 -16.60 2.55
C PRO A 1 -9.32 -17.89 2.35
N THR A 2 -10.03 -18.99 2.18
CA THR A 2 -9.45 -20.30 1.87
C THR A 2 -9.25 -20.51 0.36
N ASP A 3 -9.75 -19.59 -0.45
CA ASP A 3 -9.57 -19.54 -1.90
C ASP A 3 -8.26 -18.78 -2.18
N ALA A 4 -7.15 -19.51 -2.19
CA ALA A 4 -5.81 -18.98 -2.41
C ALA A 4 -5.23 -19.51 -3.72
N TYR A 5 -4.38 -18.72 -4.39
CA TYR A 5 -3.64 -19.17 -5.57
C TYR A 5 -2.74 -20.36 -5.24
N GLN A 6 -2.06 -20.31 -4.10
CA GLN A 6 -1.18 -21.34 -3.60
C GLN A 6 -1.26 -21.41 -2.06
N GLY A 7 -1.14 -22.60 -1.51
CA GLY A 7 -1.23 -22.80 -0.07
C GLY A 7 -2.68 -22.85 0.43
N LYS A 8 -2.92 -22.42 1.67
CA LYS A 8 -4.21 -22.57 2.33
C LYS A 8 -4.99 -21.26 2.50
N LEU A 9 -4.31 -20.13 2.45
CA LEU A 9 -4.88 -18.82 2.79
C LEU A 9 -4.42 -17.75 1.80
N ALA A 10 -5.28 -16.76 1.60
CA ALA A 10 -4.96 -15.50 0.93
C ALA A 10 -5.34 -14.33 1.83
N ALA A 11 -4.68 -13.19 1.69
CA ALA A 11 -5.11 -11.94 2.29
C ALA A 11 -6.31 -11.39 1.49
N GLN A 12 -7.34 -10.90 2.19
CA GLN A 12 -8.47 -10.21 1.59
C GLN A 12 -8.53 -8.79 2.13
N LEU A 13 -8.42 -7.83 1.22
CA LEU A 13 -8.51 -6.41 1.53
C LEU A 13 -9.84 -5.89 1.00
N VAL A 14 -10.58 -5.20 1.86
CA VAL A 14 -11.92 -4.71 1.51
C VAL A 14 -12.09 -3.29 2.03
N THR A 15 -12.52 -2.39 1.17
CA THR A 15 -12.99 -1.06 1.58
C THR A 15 -14.31 -1.20 2.32
N ARG A 16 -14.42 -0.61 3.50
CA ARG A 16 -15.60 -0.73 4.36
C ARG A 16 -15.93 0.56 5.10
N SER A 17 -17.20 0.70 5.47
CA SER A 17 -17.62 1.74 6.40
C SER A 17 -16.96 1.54 7.77
N THR A 18 -16.49 2.62 8.34
CA THR A 18 -15.94 2.70 9.70
C THR A 18 -17.02 2.84 10.77
N GLY A 19 -18.28 2.88 10.36
CA GLY A 19 -19.43 3.08 11.22
C GLY A 19 -19.56 4.52 11.74
N LYS A 20 -20.45 4.70 12.73
CA LYS A 20 -20.78 6.04 13.24
C LYS A 20 -19.60 6.80 13.83
N TRP A 21 -18.72 6.10 14.55
CA TRP A 21 -17.56 6.71 15.21
C TRP A 21 -16.51 7.20 14.20
N GLY A 22 -16.21 6.39 13.19
CA GLY A 22 -15.30 6.81 12.13
C GLY A 22 -15.86 7.97 11.31
N ALA A 23 -17.17 7.96 11.03
CA ALA A 23 -17.84 9.07 10.36
C ALA A 23 -17.76 10.37 11.17
N LEU A 24 -17.94 10.32 12.50
CA LEU A 24 -17.75 11.48 13.39
C LEU A 24 -16.31 11.98 13.40
N ALA A 25 -15.33 11.09 13.24
CA ALA A 25 -13.91 11.43 13.11
C ALA A 25 -13.53 11.89 11.68
N GLY A 26 -14.49 12.06 10.77
CA GLY A 26 -14.24 12.49 9.39
C GLY A 26 -13.68 11.38 8.48
N MET A 27 -13.76 10.11 8.91
CA MET A 27 -13.31 8.93 8.16
C MET A 27 -14.46 7.92 8.02
N PRO A 28 -15.51 8.21 7.23
CA PRO A 28 -16.70 7.35 7.15
C PRO A 28 -16.43 5.99 6.52
N ILE A 29 -15.38 5.90 5.72
CA ILE A 29 -14.98 4.69 4.99
C ILE A 29 -13.47 4.52 5.13
N ALA A 30 -12.98 3.31 5.16
CA ALA A 30 -11.56 2.98 5.16
C ALA A 30 -11.25 1.88 4.15
N ALA A 31 -10.20 2.07 3.36
CA ALA A 31 -9.66 1.05 2.49
C ALA A 31 -8.95 -0.04 3.30
N GLY A 32 -9.13 -1.29 2.89
CA GLY A 32 -8.32 -2.39 3.42
C GLY A 32 -6.89 -2.27 2.94
N ASN A 33 -5.93 -2.37 3.87
CA ASN A 33 -4.51 -2.29 3.58
C ASN A 33 -3.75 -3.47 4.18
N LEU A 34 -2.72 -3.92 3.47
CA LEU A 34 -1.71 -4.84 3.96
C LEU A 34 -0.34 -4.25 3.62
N PHE A 35 0.53 -4.15 4.59
CA PHE A 35 1.86 -3.57 4.39
C PHE A 35 2.91 -4.24 5.27
N ILE A 36 4.17 -4.10 4.87
CA ILE A 36 5.32 -4.40 5.72
C ILE A 36 5.69 -3.14 6.49
N GLY A 37 5.74 -3.23 7.82
CA GLY A 37 6.02 -2.13 8.72
C GLY A 37 5.33 -2.27 10.07
N THR A 38 5.17 -1.16 10.78
CA THR A 38 4.48 -1.10 12.08
C THR A 38 3.35 -0.07 12.04
N PHE A 39 2.39 -0.23 12.93
CA PHE A 39 1.25 0.69 13.05
C PHE A 39 1.10 1.17 14.49
N ASP A 40 1.14 2.49 14.67
CA ASP A 40 0.88 3.12 15.96
C ASP A 40 -0.61 3.48 16.10
N GLY A 41 -1.38 2.56 16.68
CA GLY A 41 -2.80 2.79 16.92
C GLY A 41 -3.11 3.92 17.90
N SER A 42 -2.15 4.36 18.71
CA SER A 42 -2.36 5.43 19.70
C SER A 42 -2.37 6.81 19.04
N SER A 43 -1.63 7.00 17.98
CA SER A 43 -1.56 8.25 17.21
C SER A 43 -2.55 8.31 16.05
N ALA A 44 -3.13 7.18 15.64
CA ALA A 44 -3.91 7.04 14.42
C ALA A 44 -5.14 7.98 14.31
N MET A 45 -5.73 8.40 15.43
CA MET A 45 -6.84 9.35 15.40
C MET A 45 -6.38 10.80 15.22
N ALA A 46 -5.21 11.17 15.74
CA ALA A 46 -4.66 12.51 15.68
C ALA A 46 -3.85 12.73 14.39
N ASP A 47 -3.12 11.71 13.95
CA ASP A 47 -2.30 11.71 12.74
C ASP A 47 -2.44 10.37 12.00
N PRO A 48 -3.51 10.19 11.21
CA PRO A 48 -3.76 8.93 10.49
C PRO A 48 -2.67 8.56 9.49
N LEU A 49 -2.00 9.54 8.87
CA LEU A 49 -0.94 9.30 7.90
C LEU A 49 0.38 8.94 8.58
N GLY A 50 0.72 9.61 9.67
CA GLY A 50 1.92 9.32 10.44
C GLY A 50 1.84 8.05 11.27
N ALA A 51 0.64 7.51 11.52
CA ALA A 51 0.45 6.30 12.32
C ALA A 51 1.02 5.02 11.68
N THR A 52 1.24 5.01 10.36
CA THR A 52 1.82 3.87 9.66
C THR A 52 3.29 4.10 9.37
N HIS A 53 4.15 3.28 9.95
CA HIS A 53 5.59 3.31 9.71
C HIS A 53 5.93 2.20 8.72
N PHE A 54 6.10 2.56 7.46
CA PHE A 54 6.34 1.60 6.39
C PHE A 54 7.78 1.11 6.34
N GLY A 55 7.94 -0.17 6.07
CA GLY A 55 9.21 -0.82 5.77
C GLY A 55 9.88 -1.48 6.96
N LEU A 56 10.66 -2.49 6.62
CA LEU A 56 11.57 -3.19 7.52
C LEU A 56 12.95 -3.30 6.87
N PRO A 57 14.04 -3.42 7.67
CA PRO A 57 15.40 -3.55 7.14
C PRO A 57 15.52 -4.71 6.15
N LEU A 58 16.13 -4.44 5.01
CA LEU A 58 16.38 -5.43 3.96
C LEU A 58 17.87 -5.61 3.74
N GLY A 59 18.35 -6.84 3.94
CA GLY A 59 19.77 -7.22 3.75
C GLY A 59 20.14 -7.65 2.33
N GLN A 60 19.28 -7.41 1.33
CA GLN A 60 19.49 -7.84 -0.07
C GLN A 60 19.04 -6.76 -1.04
N LYS A 61 19.64 -6.75 -2.24
CA LYS A 61 19.22 -5.87 -3.33
C LYS A 61 17.97 -6.45 -4.02
N PRO A 62 16.79 -5.83 -3.91
CA PRO A 62 15.61 -6.34 -4.60
C PRO A 62 15.71 -6.07 -6.11
N VAL A 63 15.31 -7.07 -6.90
CA VAL A 63 15.32 -6.99 -8.37
C VAL A 63 13.91 -7.00 -8.94
N ARG A 64 13.06 -7.87 -8.41
CA ARG A 64 11.68 -8.04 -8.89
C ARG A 64 10.73 -8.15 -7.71
N PHE A 65 9.53 -7.65 -7.90
CA PHE A 65 8.39 -7.79 -7.02
C PHE A 65 7.27 -8.49 -7.78
N LEU A 66 6.93 -9.68 -7.35
CA LEU A 66 5.96 -10.51 -8.07
C LEU A 66 5.02 -11.22 -7.10
N GLY A 67 3.85 -11.55 -7.59
CA GLY A 67 2.83 -12.28 -6.84
C GLY A 67 1.56 -12.46 -7.65
N HIS A 68 0.51 -12.94 -6.99
CA HIS A 68 -0.78 -13.16 -7.61
C HIS A 68 -1.85 -12.37 -6.85
N TYR A 69 -2.75 -11.78 -7.60
CA TYR A 69 -3.86 -11.02 -7.05
C TYR A 69 -5.17 -11.42 -7.71
N ARG A 70 -6.24 -11.16 -7.00
CA ARG A 70 -7.60 -11.13 -7.53
C ARG A 70 -8.21 -9.81 -7.11
N TYR A 71 -8.84 -9.12 -8.03
CA TYR A 71 -9.42 -7.81 -7.81
C TYR A 71 -10.85 -7.74 -8.35
N ILE A 72 -11.74 -7.23 -7.54
CA ILE A 72 -13.12 -6.92 -7.90
C ILE A 72 -13.33 -5.47 -7.47
N SER A 73 -13.65 -4.60 -8.43
CA SER A 73 -13.96 -3.21 -8.08
C SER A 73 -15.27 -3.15 -7.31
N GLY A 74 -15.40 -2.13 -6.49
CA GLY A 74 -16.65 -1.79 -5.81
C GLY A 74 -17.65 -1.18 -6.79
N GLY A 75 -18.56 -0.41 -6.27
CA GLY A 75 -19.54 0.30 -7.10
C GLY A 75 -19.07 1.69 -7.47
N ASN A 76 -19.82 2.70 -7.01
CA ASN A 76 -19.54 4.10 -7.26
C ASN A 76 -18.56 4.66 -6.22
N VAL A 77 -17.61 5.45 -6.69
CA VAL A 77 -16.69 6.16 -5.79
C VAL A 77 -17.43 7.22 -4.99
N THR A 78 -17.28 7.18 -3.67
CA THR A 78 -17.90 8.14 -2.77
C THR A 78 -16.86 9.00 -2.07
N GLY A 79 -17.19 10.28 -1.84
CA GLY A 79 -16.37 11.18 -1.05
C GLY A 79 -16.58 11.02 0.45
N LYS A 80 -15.85 11.80 1.22
CA LYS A 80 -15.95 11.84 2.70
C LYS A 80 -17.35 12.18 3.23
N ASP A 81 -18.18 12.81 2.42
CA ASP A 81 -19.57 13.15 2.73
C ASP A 81 -20.55 12.01 2.38
N GLY A 82 -20.04 10.89 1.89
CA GLY A 82 -20.83 9.73 1.47
C GLY A 82 -21.57 9.91 0.14
N LYS A 83 -21.32 11.03 -0.58
CA LYS A 83 -21.90 11.25 -1.90
C LYS A 83 -21.04 10.74 -3.02
N GLU A 84 -21.66 10.29 -4.10
CA GLU A 84 -20.95 9.85 -5.29
C GLU A 84 -20.15 10.98 -5.93
N ILE A 85 -18.91 10.68 -6.32
CA ILE A 85 -18.04 11.60 -7.06
C ILE A 85 -18.09 11.21 -8.54
N ILE A 86 -18.97 11.85 -9.29
CA ILE A 86 -19.25 11.54 -10.70
C ILE A 86 -18.02 11.61 -11.61
N PRO A 87 -17.07 12.57 -11.49
CA PRO A 87 -15.85 12.59 -12.30
C PRO A 87 -14.90 11.41 -12.03
N VAL A 88 -15.02 10.79 -10.85
CA VAL A 88 -14.21 9.64 -10.42
C VAL A 88 -15.12 8.44 -10.37
N ARG A 89 -15.27 7.77 -11.50
CA ARG A 89 -16.19 6.61 -11.62
C ARG A 89 -15.61 5.29 -11.15
N ARG A 90 -14.27 5.23 -11.02
CA ARG A 90 -13.56 4.04 -10.52
C ARG A 90 -12.40 4.47 -9.66
N ASP A 91 -12.24 3.78 -8.58
CA ASP A 91 -11.03 3.68 -7.81
C ASP A 91 -10.45 2.29 -8.01
N ILE A 92 -9.15 2.16 -8.04
CA ILE A 92 -8.46 0.88 -8.19
C ILE A 92 -7.53 0.66 -7.01
N GLY A 93 -7.26 -0.60 -6.72
CA GLY A 93 -6.27 -0.95 -5.70
C GLY A 93 -4.86 -0.55 -6.10
N GLN A 94 -3.96 -0.61 -5.14
CA GLN A 94 -2.52 -0.39 -5.34
C GLN A 94 -1.73 -1.63 -4.92
N ILE A 95 -0.72 -1.96 -5.71
CA ILE A 95 0.30 -2.99 -5.41
C ILE A 95 1.66 -2.37 -5.71
N TYR A 96 2.47 -2.14 -4.68
CA TYR A 96 3.80 -1.59 -4.89
C TYR A 96 4.80 -1.98 -3.82
N ALA A 97 6.08 -1.85 -4.16
CA ALA A 97 7.17 -1.97 -3.22
C ALA A 97 8.14 -0.80 -3.39
N ILE A 98 8.62 -0.25 -2.26
CA ILE A 98 9.53 0.90 -2.20
C ILE A 98 10.76 0.49 -1.39
N LEU A 99 11.93 0.59 -2.02
CA LEU A 99 13.20 0.54 -1.32
C LEU A 99 13.65 1.97 -1.01
N TYR A 100 13.91 2.25 0.25
CA TYR A 100 14.38 3.57 0.68
C TYR A 100 15.54 3.47 1.66
N GLU A 101 16.34 4.53 1.71
CA GLU A 101 17.47 4.67 2.64
C GLU A 101 16.98 5.27 3.94
N THR A 102 17.45 4.71 5.06
CA THR A 102 17.30 5.30 6.40
C THR A 102 18.56 6.05 6.80
N ASP A 103 18.36 7.15 7.49
CA ASP A 103 19.42 7.96 8.07
C ASP A 103 19.02 8.47 9.47
N ASP A 104 19.78 9.36 10.03
CA ASP A 104 19.52 9.87 11.38
C ASP A 104 18.24 10.73 11.46
N ASN A 105 17.76 11.24 10.32
CA ASN A 105 16.54 12.04 10.22
C ASN A 105 15.32 11.22 9.74
N VAL A 106 15.56 10.13 9.00
CA VAL A 106 14.52 9.30 8.40
C VAL A 106 14.68 7.85 8.83
N GLN A 107 13.96 7.47 9.86
CA GLN A 107 13.96 6.08 10.37
C GLN A 107 12.94 5.21 9.66
N TYR A 108 11.83 5.79 9.19
CA TYR A 108 10.77 5.15 8.43
C TYR A 108 10.11 6.17 7.48
N LEU A 109 9.37 5.67 6.52
CA LEU A 109 8.42 6.47 5.73
C LEU A 109 7.01 6.20 6.23
N ASP A 110 6.14 7.18 6.09
CA ASP A 110 4.74 7.12 6.54
C ASP A 110 3.76 7.41 5.38
N GLY A 111 2.46 7.46 5.67
CA GLY A 111 1.41 7.71 4.68
C GLY A 111 1.51 9.05 3.97
N SER A 112 2.23 10.03 4.53
CA SER A 112 2.42 11.35 3.91
C SER A 112 3.54 11.35 2.86
N ASN A 113 4.51 10.43 2.96
CA ASN A 113 5.76 10.51 2.19
C ASN A 113 6.22 9.20 1.53
N ILE A 114 5.52 8.07 1.73
CA ILE A 114 5.93 6.76 1.22
C ILE A 114 6.20 6.72 -0.29
N THR A 115 5.55 7.57 -1.07
CA THR A 115 5.73 7.65 -2.52
C THR A 115 6.49 8.89 -2.99
N THR A 116 6.82 9.82 -2.10
CA THR A 116 7.39 11.14 -2.47
C THR A 116 8.71 11.44 -1.80
N SER A 117 9.08 10.67 -0.78
CA SER A 117 10.30 10.93 0.00
C SER A 117 11.56 10.98 -0.87
N PRO A 118 12.46 11.96 -0.61
CA PRO A 118 13.76 11.99 -1.27
C PRO A 118 14.67 10.82 -0.87
N ASN A 119 14.35 10.06 0.20
CA ASN A 119 15.12 8.89 0.61
C ASN A 119 14.82 7.64 -0.22
N ILE A 120 13.86 7.68 -1.14
CA ILE A 120 13.55 6.55 -2.02
C ILE A 120 14.73 6.27 -2.94
N VAL A 121 15.09 4.99 -3.04
CA VAL A 121 16.20 4.46 -3.83
C VAL A 121 15.70 3.68 -5.04
N ALA A 122 14.64 2.89 -4.87
CA ALA A 122 14.03 2.15 -5.98
C ALA A 122 12.54 1.91 -5.75
N ARG A 123 11.81 1.74 -6.84
CA ARG A 123 10.37 1.47 -6.86
C ARG A 123 10.05 0.27 -7.72
N ALA A 124 9.06 -0.49 -7.29
CA ALA A 124 8.36 -1.47 -8.10
C ALA A 124 6.85 -1.17 -7.97
N MET A 125 6.31 -0.46 -8.96
CA MET A 125 4.92 0.00 -8.98
C MET A 125 4.14 -0.80 -10.00
N PHE A 126 3.16 -1.59 -9.56
CA PHE A 126 2.28 -2.29 -10.48
C PHE A 126 1.07 -1.41 -10.85
N THR A 127 1.04 -0.97 -12.08
CA THR A 127 0.00 -0.08 -12.63
C THR A 127 -1.06 -0.81 -13.45
N GLY A 128 -0.95 -2.14 -13.55
CA GLY A 128 -1.79 -2.98 -14.39
C GLY A 128 -2.93 -3.68 -13.66
N ILE A 129 -3.36 -3.19 -12.49
CA ILE A 129 -4.50 -3.79 -11.79
C ILE A 129 -5.76 -3.68 -12.66
N LYS A 130 -6.39 -4.82 -12.89
CA LYS A 130 -7.66 -4.94 -13.62
C LYS A 130 -8.60 -5.87 -12.86
N GLU A 131 -9.88 -5.76 -13.13
CA GLU A 131 -10.84 -6.72 -12.63
C GLU A 131 -10.48 -8.13 -13.11
N THR A 132 -10.57 -9.08 -12.20
CA THR A 132 -10.35 -10.48 -12.50
C THR A 132 -11.70 -11.21 -12.58
N GLU A 133 -11.90 -11.98 -13.64
CA GLU A 133 -13.14 -12.72 -13.84
C GLU A 133 -13.18 -13.99 -12.97
N GLY A 134 -14.34 -14.27 -12.40
CA GLY A 134 -14.59 -15.50 -11.65
C GLY A 134 -13.65 -15.68 -10.44
N THR A 135 -13.07 -16.88 -10.29
CA THR A 135 -12.12 -17.23 -9.21
C THR A 135 -10.66 -17.15 -9.63
N GLY A 136 -10.38 -16.62 -10.83
CA GLY A 136 -9.04 -16.56 -11.39
C GLY A 136 -8.14 -15.58 -10.64
N TYR A 137 -6.85 -15.94 -10.52
CA TYR A 137 -5.80 -15.06 -10.06
C TYR A 137 -4.96 -14.58 -11.24
N GLU A 138 -4.57 -13.33 -11.23
CA GLU A 138 -3.66 -12.72 -12.19
C GLU A 138 -2.27 -12.56 -11.59
N LEU A 139 -1.25 -12.75 -12.40
CA LEU A 139 0.14 -12.49 -12.03
C LEU A 139 0.42 -11.00 -12.09
N PHE A 140 1.06 -10.44 -11.08
CA PHE A 140 1.82 -9.20 -11.21
C PHE A 140 3.31 -9.51 -11.11
N ASP A 141 4.09 -8.82 -11.91
CA ASP A 141 5.54 -9.01 -12.00
C ASP A 141 6.19 -7.69 -12.41
N VAL A 142 6.86 -7.06 -11.46
CA VAL A 142 7.41 -5.71 -11.62
C VAL A 142 8.90 -5.72 -11.27
N THR A 143 9.71 -5.21 -12.17
CA THR A 143 11.13 -4.97 -11.92
C THR A 143 11.31 -3.70 -11.09
N PHE A 144 12.21 -3.74 -10.11
CA PHE A 144 12.59 -2.53 -9.37
C PHE A 144 13.33 -1.56 -10.28
N VAL A 145 12.80 -0.35 -10.40
CA VAL A 145 13.45 0.79 -11.07
C VAL A 145 14.25 1.56 -10.03
N TYR A 146 15.57 1.55 -10.18
CA TYR A 146 16.48 2.28 -9.29
C TYR A 146 16.59 3.73 -9.72
N GLU A 147 16.21 4.64 -8.84
CA GLU A 147 16.29 6.10 -9.03
C GLU A 147 17.62 6.67 -8.50
N LYS A 148 18.30 5.90 -7.63
CA LYS A 148 19.59 6.22 -7.04
C LYS A 148 20.54 5.04 -7.13
N PRO A 149 21.85 5.29 -7.13
CA PRO A 149 22.85 4.22 -7.00
C PRO A 149 22.62 3.39 -5.74
N TYR A 150 22.69 2.09 -5.89
CA TYR A 150 22.63 1.17 -4.76
C TYR A 150 24.03 0.98 -4.18
N ASP A 151 24.17 1.16 -2.87
CA ASP A 151 25.42 1.04 -2.13
C ASP A 151 25.44 -0.26 -1.30
N PRO A 152 26.30 -1.23 -1.63
CA PRO A 152 26.43 -2.47 -0.87
C PRO A 152 26.88 -2.27 0.59
N GLU A 153 27.62 -1.21 0.91
CA GLU A 153 28.04 -0.94 2.29
C GLU A 153 26.86 -0.44 3.13
N LYS A 154 26.00 0.40 2.58
CA LYS A 154 24.74 0.79 3.24
C LYS A 154 23.84 -0.42 3.48
N GLN A 155 23.81 -1.37 2.54
CA GLN A 155 23.08 -2.63 2.71
C GLN A 155 23.61 -3.44 3.89
N LYS A 156 24.90 -3.65 3.99
CA LYS A 156 25.54 -4.39 5.10
C LYS A 156 25.20 -3.78 6.47
N ASN A 157 25.04 -2.47 6.50
CA ASN A 157 24.72 -1.70 7.70
C ASN A 157 23.20 -1.54 7.92
N PHE A 158 22.37 -2.29 7.19
CA PHE A 158 20.91 -2.23 7.28
C PHE A 158 20.32 -0.82 7.13
N ARG A 159 20.96 0.01 6.29
CA ARG A 159 20.47 1.37 5.97
C ARG A 159 19.38 1.39 4.89
N TYR A 160 18.97 0.24 4.41
CA TYR A 160 17.85 0.13 3.48
C TYR A 160 16.66 -0.58 4.12
N ASN A 161 15.51 0.04 4.01
CA ASN A 161 14.22 -0.57 4.34
C ASN A 161 13.42 -0.87 3.07
N LEU A 162 12.72 -1.98 3.09
CA LEU A 162 11.73 -2.34 2.07
C LEU A 162 10.33 -2.18 2.64
N ALA A 163 9.54 -1.32 2.03
CA ALA A 163 8.10 -1.26 2.20
C ALA A 163 7.42 -2.05 1.07
N VAL A 164 6.42 -2.84 1.42
CA VAL A 164 5.52 -3.49 0.46
C VAL A 164 4.11 -3.11 0.86
N VAL A 165 3.32 -2.67 -0.09
CA VAL A 165 1.97 -2.17 0.17
C VAL A 165 0.99 -2.76 -0.83
N PHE A 166 -0.10 -3.28 -0.29
CA PHE A 166 -1.32 -3.64 -1.00
C PHE A 166 -2.44 -2.81 -0.40
N ALA A 167 -3.15 -2.07 -1.22
CA ALA A 167 -4.29 -1.28 -0.79
C ALA A 167 -5.50 -1.56 -1.69
N ALA A 168 -6.68 -1.64 -1.09
CA ALA A 168 -7.92 -1.83 -1.83
C ALA A 168 -8.34 -0.57 -2.61
N SER A 169 -7.74 0.59 -2.32
CA SER A 169 -8.01 1.87 -2.95
C SER A 169 -6.70 2.65 -3.15
N GLU A 170 -6.54 3.31 -4.28
CA GLU A 170 -5.42 4.22 -4.53
C GLU A 170 -5.67 5.65 -4.04
N ARG A 171 -6.92 6.00 -3.82
CA ARG A 171 -7.32 7.39 -3.59
C ARG A 171 -7.46 7.77 -2.13
N GLY A 172 -7.19 6.86 -1.21
CA GLY A 172 -7.10 7.12 0.24
C GLY A 172 -8.24 7.88 0.91
N ALA A 173 -8.64 9.03 0.38
CA ALA A 173 -9.72 9.88 0.87
C ALA A 173 -11.05 9.68 0.13
N TYR A 174 -11.06 8.93 -0.97
CA TYR A 174 -12.21 8.59 -1.80
C TYR A 174 -12.30 7.08 -1.89
N PHE A 175 -13.50 6.52 -1.81
CA PHE A 175 -13.68 5.08 -1.62
C PHE A 175 -14.78 4.53 -2.53
N GLU A 176 -14.56 3.33 -3.04
CA GLU A 176 -15.57 2.49 -3.68
C GLU A 176 -16.16 1.49 -2.70
#